data_557b9600b84b3fded1bd9a7e89496065
#
_entry.id   557b9600b84b3fded1bd9a7e89496065
#
_cell.length_a   1.000
_cell.length_b   1.000
_cell.length_c   1.000
_cell.angle_alpha   90.00
_cell.angle_beta   90.00
_cell.angle_gamma   90.00
#
_symmetry.space_group_name_H-M   'P 1'
#
loop_
_entity.id
_entity.type
_entity.pdbx_description
1 polymer ?
#
loop_
_entity_poly.entity_id
_entity_poly.type
_entity_poly.pdbx_seq_one_letter_code
_entity_poly.pdbx_strand_id
1 'polypeptide(L)'
;MRESVEQRHERILQIVRGHGSMRVTELAAEVGSSLETIRRDVIALAEVGRLRRLHGKVSWPTATLNARDARLARRAPTAESGPLLGMVVPVAGYFYQGVIQGARAAAAAAGTRLLVGITEYSSERFAQQVGNLVRAGADGLLLTPSWEPGGPTGAECEELARLQVPAVLLERRVPVGSLGTQLDRVGSDHAEGAAMAVRHLAGLGHRRIALLLRASHTEPALRLGYAAAMRALELPEDDLRGGGAHPGTGRTEDFEEEFPRLLALIQSGEVRAALVHTDTDAVNLLQRLAAEGIRVPQDFALVSYDDELAAVADVPLTAVAPLKHAVGEAAANQLLLRIADPARQRTHIELLPELKVRDSCGARLASDRGL
;
A
#
# COMPACT_ATOMS: atom_id res chain seq x y z
N MET A 1 -18.55 -29.66 28.35
CA MET A 1 -17.30 -29.46 27.55
C MET A 1 -17.04 -27.96 27.52
N ARG A 2 -15.87 -27.49 27.99
CA ARG A 2 -15.58 -26.04 27.97
C ARG A 2 -15.21 -25.66 26.53
N GLU A 3 -15.89 -24.64 26.01
CA GLU A 3 -15.61 -24.05 24.69
C GLU A 3 -14.15 -23.58 24.63
N SER A 4 -13.41 -23.89 23.56
CA SER A 4 -12.02 -23.41 23.39
C SER A 4 -12.00 -21.88 23.12
N VAL A 5 -10.86 -21.24 23.38
CA VAL A 5 -10.70 -19.80 23.12
C VAL A 5 -10.93 -19.50 21.63
N GLU A 6 -10.44 -20.35 20.73
CA GLU A 6 -10.61 -20.19 19.29
C GLU A 6 -12.06 -20.30 18.85
N GLN A 7 -12.82 -21.29 19.37
CA GLN A 7 -14.25 -21.44 19.10
C GLN A 7 -15.04 -20.23 19.59
N ARG A 8 -14.69 -19.70 20.74
CA ARG A 8 -15.33 -18.49 21.29
C ARG A 8 -14.98 -17.24 20.44
N HIS A 9 -13.76 -17.10 20.00
CA HIS A 9 -13.34 -16.00 19.09
C HIS A 9 -14.14 -16.05 17.79
N GLU A 10 -14.28 -17.21 17.17
CA GLU A 10 -15.05 -17.38 15.93
C GLU A 10 -16.52 -17.02 16.12
N ARG A 11 -17.10 -17.42 17.24
CA ARG A 11 -18.50 -17.09 17.61
C ARG A 11 -18.68 -15.58 17.84
N ILE A 12 -17.73 -14.92 18.52
CA ILE A 12 -17.72 -13.47 18.68
C ILE A 12 -17.71 -12.78 17.33
N LEU A 13 -16.84 -13.23 16.40
CA LEU A 13 -16.74 -12.67 15.06
C LEU A 13 -18.01 -12.84 14.24
N GLN A 14 -18.66 -14.00 14.31
CA GLN A 14 -19.94 -14.25 13.63
C GLN A 14 -21.05 -13.34 14.15
N ILE A 15 -21.20 -13.21 15.47
CA ILE A 15 -22.21 -12.36 16.10
C ILE A 15 -21.98 -10.89 15.72
N VAL A 16 -20.75 -10.38 15.89
CA VAL A 16 -20.43 -8.98 15.56
C VAL A 16 -20.57 -8.70 14.07
N ARG A 17 -20.27 -9.69 13.21
CA ARG A 17 -20.49 -9.58 11.76
C ARG A 17 -21.95 -9.47 11.39
N GLY A 18 -22.82 -10.23 12.07
CA GLY A 18 -24.28 -10.22 11.84
C GLY A 18 -24.93 -8.90 12.29
N HIS A 19 -24.49 -8.33 13.40
CA HIS A 19 -25.06 -7.09 13.97
C HIS A 19 -24.36 -5.81 13.46
N GLY A 20 -23.20 -5.95 12.79
CA GLY A 20 -22.38 -4.83 12.35
C GLY A 20 -21.69 -4.05 13.49
N SER A 21 -22.41 -3.77 14.58
CA SER A 21 -21.91 -3.11 15.79
C SER A 21 -22.84 -3.39 16.98
N MET A 22 -22.26 -3.66 18.16
CA MET A 22 -23.03 -3.90 19.39
C MET A 22 -22.23 -3.51 20.63
N ARG A 23 -22.89 -3.42 21.80
CA ARG A 23 -22.20 -3.18 23.08
C ARG A 23 -21.50 -4.46 23.55
N VAL A 24 -20.34 -4.31 24.20
CA VAL A 24 -19.61 -5.47 24.75
C VAL A 24 -20.42 -6.21 25.80
N THR A 25 -21.33 -5.53 26.50
CA THR A 25 -22.27 -6.13 27.48
C THR A 25 -23.32 -7.00 26.78
N GLU A 26 -23.84 -6.57 25.64
CA GLU A 26 -24.81 -7.33 24.82
C GLU A 26 -24.13 -8.55 24.20
N LEU A 27 -22.90 -8.38 23.69
CA LEU A 27 -22.08 -9.46 23.17
C LEU A 27 -21.81 -10.54 24.25
N ALA A 28 -21.49 -10.12 25.47
CA ALA A 28 -21.25 -11.04 26.59
C ALA A 28 -22.49 -11.89 26.90
N ALA A 29 -23.69 -11.30 26.90
CA ALA A 29 -24.96 -12.01 27.10
C ALA A 29 -25.23 -12.98 25.96
N GLU A 30 -24.99 -12.60 24.71
CA GLU A 30 -25.27 -13.42 23.53
C GLU A 30 -24.28 -14.58 23.36
N VAL A 31 -23.03 -14.39 23.71
CA VAL A 31 -21.99 -15.44 23.74
C VAL A 31 -22.20 -16.37 24.99
N GLY A 32 -22.90 -15.90 26.02
CA GLY A 32 -23.06 -16.65 27.26
C GLY A 32 -21.78 -16.75 28.11
N SER A 33 -20.93 -15.76 28.04
CA SER A 33 -19.65 -15.70 28.77
C SER A 33 -19.57 -14.47 29.67
N SER A 34 -18.65 -14.50 30.65
CA SER A 34 -18.51 -13.35 31.57
C SER A 34 -18.04 -12.08 30.80
N LEU A 35 -18.51 -10.92 31.23
CA LEU A 35 -18.15 -9.63 30.64
C LEU A 35 -16.62 -9.42 30.60
N GLU A 36 -15.92 -9.89 31.63
CA GLU A 36 -14.46 -9.78 31.71
C GLU A 36 -13.75 -10.66 30.68
N THR A 37 -14.27 -11.87 30.45
CA THR A 37 -13.76 -12.79 29.41
C THR A 37 -13.95 -12.17 28.02
N ILE A 38 -15.15 -11.68 27.73
CA ILE A 38 -15.45 -11.06 26.44
C ILE A 38 -14.66 -9.77 26.21
N ARG A 39 -14.39 -8.98 27.26
CA ARG A 39 -13.51 -7.81 27.15
C ARG A 39 -12.10 -8.18 26.71
N ARG A 40 -11.51 -9.25 27.29
CA ARG A 40 -10.18 -9.73 26.88
C ARG A 40 -10.19 -10.25 25.46
N ASP A 41 -11.16 -11.06 25.09
CA ASP A 41 -11.28 -11.60 23.74
C ASP A 41 -11.47 -10.50 22.69
N VAL A 42 -12.30 -9.49 22.99
CA VAL A 42 -12.50 -8.33 22.11
C VAL A 42 -11.23 -7.48 21.98
N ILE A 43 -10.42 -7.36 23.06
CA ILE A 43 -9.11 -6.67 23.00
C ILE A 43 -8.18 -7.46 22.08
N ALA A 44 -8.00 -8.76 22.28
CA ALA A 44 -7.15 -9.61 21.47
C ALA A 44 -7.55 -9.59 19.98
N LEU A 45 -8.86 -9.69 19.68
CA LEU A 45 -9.37 -9.61 18.30
C LEU A 45 -9.23 -8.21 17.68
N ALA A 46 -9.22 -7.16 18.49
CA ALA A 46 -9.00 -5.79 18.01
C ALA A 46 -7.52 -5.51 17.75
N GLU A 47 -6.61 -6.07 18.56
CA GLU A 47 -5.15 -5.97 18.36
C GLU A 47 -4.71 -6.62 17.05
N VAL A 48 -5.32 -7.74 16.68
CA VAL A 48 -5.09 -8.40 15.38
C VAL A 48 -5.96 -7.85 14.24
N GLY A 49 -6.66 -6.72 14.47
CA GLY A 49 -7.45 -6.03 13.44
C GLY A 49 -8.75 -6.73 13.02
N ARG A 50 -9.14 -7.84 13.67
CA ARG A 50 -10.37 -8.59 13.33
C ARG A 50 -11.65 -7.92 13.83
N LEU A 51 -11.57 -7.00 14.79
CA LEU A 51 -12.67 -6.17 15.32
C LEU A 51 -12.20 -4.73 15.55
N ARG A 52 -13.13 -3.78 15.61
CA ARG A 52 -12.88 -2.40 16.07
C ARG A 52 -13.57 -2.16 17.41
N ARG A 53 -12.88 -1.46 18.30
CA ARG A 53 -13.37 -1.10 19.62
C ARG A 53 -13.55 0.41 19.73
N LEU A 54 -14.73 0.85 20.18
CA LEU A 54 -15.07 2.27 20.38
C LEU A 54 -15.91 2.40 21.66
N HIS A 55 -15.34 3.00 22.72
CA HIS A 55 -16.05 3.40 23.96
C HIS A 55 -17.13 2.40 24.44
N GLY A 56 -16.75 1.15 24.75
CA GLY A 56 -17.67 0.12 25.23
C GLY A 56 -18.51 -0.60 24.17
N LYS A 57 -18.30 -0.29 22.90
CA LYS A 57 -18.87 -1.00 21.75
C LYS A 57 -17.80 -1.73 20.96
N VAL A 58 -18.19 -2.80 20.31
CA VAL A 58 -17.40 -3.56 19.36
C VAL A 58 -18.11 -3.53 18.00
N SER A 59 -17.35 -3.37 16.92
CA SER A 59 -17.89 -3.38 15.57
C SER A 59 -17.03 -4.23 14.65
N TRP A 60 -17.65 -4.77 13.61
CA TRP A 60 -16.93 -5.41 12.51
C TRP A 60 -16.03 -4.36 11.81
N PRO A 61 -14.83 -4.73 11.33
CA PRO A 61 -13.93 -3.78 10.66
C PRO A 61 -14.40 -3.27 9.31
N THR A 62 -15.62 -3.62 8.88
CA THR A 62 -16.18 -3.10 7.63
C THR A 62 -16.24 -1.57 7.69
N ALA A 63 -15.48 -0.93 6.81
CA ALA A 63 -15.63 0.48 6.48
C ALA A 63 -16.92 0.70 5.67
N THR A 64 -18.05 0.31 6.22
CA THR A 64 -19.35 0.77 5.74
C THR A 64 -19.57 2.15 6.32
N LEU A 65 -19.70 3.14 5.46
CA LEU A 65 -20.33 4.41 5.79
C LEU A 65 -21.61 4.08 6.57
N ASN A 66 -21.60 4.26 7.89
CA ASN A 66 -22.76 4.04 8.71
C ASN A 66 -23.89 4.94 8.19
N ALA A 67 -25.12 4.45 8.22
CA ALA A 67 -26.32 5.24 7.89
C ALA A 67 -26.39 6.59 8.67
N ARG A 68 -25.62 6.69 9.76
CA ARG A 68 -25.45 7.92 10.55
C ARG A 68 -24.48 8.91 9.87
N ASP A 69 -23.42 8.43 9.24
CA ASP A 69 -22.48 9.27 8.48
C ASP A 69 -23.12 9.71 7.16
N ALA A 70 -23.96 8.85 6.55
CA ALA A 70 -24.78 9.19 5.40
C ALA A 70 -25.92 10.17 5.77
N ARG A 71 -26.44 10.16 7.02
CA ARG A 71 -27.39 11.17 7.52
C ARG A 71 -26.72 12.50 7.87
N LEU A 72 -25.46 12.49 8.34
CA LEU A 72 -24.66 13.69 8.55
C LEU A 72 -24.27 14.35 7.22
N ALA A 73 -24.03 13.53 6.18
CA ALA A 73 -23.78 14.01 4.83
C ALA A 73 -25.02 14.61 4.14
N ARG A 74 -26.25 14.23 4.55
CA ARG A 74 -27.52 14.78 4.02
C ARG A 74 -27.97 16.09 4.68
N ARG A 75 -27.22 16.61 5.63
CA ARG A 75 -27.47 17.97 6.13
C ARG A 75 -27.11 18.93 5.00
N ALA A 76 -28.12 19.66 4.50
CA ALA A 76 -27.95 20.64 3.43
C ALA A 76 -26.67 21.47 3.65
N PRO A 77 -25.89 21.77 2.62
CA PRO A 77 -24.70 22.58 2.78
C PRO A 77 -25.13 23.92 3.36
N THR A 78 -24.84 24.12 4.64
CA THR A 78 -24.76 25.47 5.15
C THR A 78 -23.58 26.11 4.43
N ALA A 79 -23.70 27.31 3.95
CA ALA A 79 -22.73 28.04 3.12
C ALA A 79 -21.31 28.20 3.74
N GLU A 80 -21.00 27.45 4.82
CA GLU A 80 -19.76 27.50 5.59
C GLU A 80 -18.93 26.21 5.53
N SER A 81 -19.40 25.13 4.87
CA SER A 81 -18.59 23.90 4.73
C SER A 81 -18.04 23.77 3.32
N GLY A 82 -16.72 23.75 3.18
CA GLY A 82 -16.01 23.48 1.93
C GLY A 82 -16.42 22.14 1.27
N PRO A 83 -15.93 21.84 0.06
CA PRO A 83 -16.30 20.64 -0.69
C PRO A 83 -16.06 19.35 0.10
N LEU A 84 -16.80 18.29 -0.23
CA LEU A 84 -16.61 16.96 0.31
C LEU A 84 -15.76 16.14 -0.66
N LEU A 85 -14.60 15.65 -0.21
CA LEU A 85 -13.76 14.78 -1.00
C LEU A 85 -14.03 13.31 -0.68
N GLY A 86 -14.06 12.47 -1.71
CA GLY A 86 -14.07 11.02 -1.58
C GLY A 86 -12.71 10.44 -1.94
N MET A 87 -12.26 9.41 -1.23
CA MET A 87 -11.02 8.69 -1.53
C MET A 87 -11.30 7.19 -1.52
N VAL A 88 -10.89 6.49 -2.57
CA VAL A 88 -11.01 5.04 -2.67
C VAL A 88 -9.62 4.44 -2.78
N VAL A 89 -9.26 3.58 -1.81
CA VAL A 89 -7.95 2.91 -1.74
C VAL A 89 -8.10 1.43 -1.48
N PRO A 90 -7.10 0.59 -1.85
CA PRO A 90 -7.18 -0.85 -1.63
C PRO A 90 -7.22 -1.23 -0.15
N VAL A 91 -6.36 -0.63 0.66
CA VAL A 91 -6.23 -0.91 2.09
C VAL A 91 -5.98 0.39 2.87
N ALA A 92 -6.30 0.39 4.16
CA ALA A 92 -6.05 1.57 5.02
C ALA A 92 -4.71 1.55 5.74
N GLY A 93 -3.99 0.43 5.65
CA GLY A 93 -2.69 0.22 6.30
C GLY A 93 -1.53 0.27 5.32
N TYR A 94 -0.32 -0.05 5.85
CA TYR A 94 0.91 -0.12 5.08
C TYR A 94 1.10 1.16 4.23
N PHE A 95 1.46 1.03 2.96
CA PHE A 95 1.69 2.14 2.04
C PHE A 95 0.58 3.22 2.07
N TYR A 96 -0.69 2.83 2.03
CA TYR A 96 -1.81 3.78 1.92
C TYR A 96 -2.11 4.54 3.21
N GLN A 97 -1.61 4.12 4.36
CA GLN A 97 -1.78 4.87 5.60
C GLN A 97 -1.18 6.28 5.49
N GLY A 98 0.05 6.40 5.00
CA GLY A 98 0.71 7.68 4.77
C GLY A 98 -0.02 8.54 3.74
N VAL A 99 -0.47 7.93 2.65
CA VAL A 99 -1.23 8.61 1.60
C VAL A 99 -2.56 9.18 2.12
N ILE A 100 -3.31 8.39 2.89
CA ILE A 100 -4.56 8.84 3.53
C ILE A 100 -4.29 10.00 4.50
N GLN A 101 -3.21 9.93 5.28
CA GLN A 101 -2.85 11.00 6.21
C GLN A 101 -2.53 12.29 5.49
N GLY A 102 -1.76 12.25 4.40
CA GLY A 102 -1.45 13.42 3.57
C GLY A 102 -2.71 14.04 2.95
N ALA A 103 -3.57 13.21 2.36
CA ALA A 103 -4.84 13.68 1.79
C ALA A 103 -5.76 14.31 2.85
N ARG A 104 -5.79 13.75 4.07
CA ARG A 104 -6.57 14.33 5.20
C ARG A 104 -5.99 15.66 5.66
N ALA A 105 -4.67 15.78 5.72
CA ALA A 105 -4.02 17.02 6.11
C ALA A 105 -4.34 18.16 5.13
N ALA A 106 -4.24 17.89 3.82
CA ALA A 106 -4.59 18.85 2.78
C ALA A 106 -6.08 19.22 2.80
N ALA A 107 -6.98 18.25 2.95
CA ALA A 107 -8.40 18.49 3.08
C ALA A 107 -8.72 19.37 4.29
N ALA A 108 -8.14 19.07 5.46
CA ALA A 108 -8.33 19.85 6.68
C ALA A 108 -7.81 21.29 6.52
N ALA A 109 -6.64 21.49 5.90
CA ALA A 109 -6.07 22.81 5.63
C ALA A 109 -6.98 23.66 4.71
N ALA A 110 -7.70 23.00 3.79
CA ALA A 110 -8.68 23.65 2.91
C ALA A 110 -10.09 23.80 3.53
N GLY A 111 -10.28 23.43 4.81
CA GLY A 111 -11.60 23.45 5.45
C GLY A 111 -12.58 22.44 4.86
N THR A 112 -12.10 21.36 4.24
CA THR A 112 -12.90 20.32 3.59
C THR A 112 -12.88 19.01 4.38
N ARG A 113 -13.80 18.09 4.05
CA ARG A 113 -13.88 16.76 4.65
C ARG A 113 -13.45 15.71 3.66
N LEU A 114 -12.80 14.64 4.16
CA LEU A 114 -12.40 13.48 3.36
C LEU A 114 -13.11 12.22 3.88
N LEU A 115 -13.88 11.56 3.01
CA LEU A 115 -14.42 10.21 3.23
C LEU A 115 -13.53 9.19 2.53
N VAL A 116 -13.27 8.05 3.19
CA VAL A 116 -12.40 6.99 2.65
C VAL A 116 -13.19 5.69 2.51
N GLY A 117 -13.17 5.14 1.31
CA GLY A 117 -13.68 3.80 0.97
C GLY A 117 -12.53 2.82 0.78
N ILE A 118 -12.67 1.60 1.29
CA ILE A 118 -11.67 0.53 1.20
C ILE A 118 -12.21 -0.58 0.30
N THR A 119 -11.37 -1.08 -0.62
CA THR A 119 -11.78 -2.07 -1.63
C THR A 119 -11.25 -3.48 -1.40
N GLU A 120 -10.21 -3.65 -0.58
CA GLU A 120 -9.48 -4.91 -0.40
C GLU A 120 -9.06 -5.53 -1.74
N TYR A 121 -8.59 -4.70 -2.67
CA TYR A 121 -8.18 -5.06 -4.04
C TYR A 121 -9.30 -5.68 -4.90
N SER A 122 -10.58 -5.52 -4.54
CA SER A 122 -11.71 -6.01 -5.32
C SER A 122 -12.20 -4.92 -6.29
N SER A 123 -12.28 -5.22 -7.59
CA SER A 123 -12.84 -4.33 -8.61
C SER A 123 -14.34 -4.08 -8.40
N GLU A 124 -15.10 -5.12 -7.97
CA GLU A 124 -16.52 -4.98 -7.63
C GLU A 124 -16.71 -4.01 -6.45
N ARG A 125 -15.92 -4.16 -5.38
CA ARG A 125 -15.95 -3.23 -4.24
C ARG A 125 -15.50 -1.83 -4.64
N PHE A 126 -14.58 -1.71 -5.58
CA PHE A 126 -14.17 -0.40 -6.10
C PHE A 126 -15.36 0.37 -6.69
N ALA A 127 -16.09 -0.23 -7.62
CA ALA A 127 -17.29 0.37 -8.20
C ALA A 127 -18.35 0.71 -7.14
N GLN A 128 -18.55 -0.19 -6.17
CA GLN A 128 -19.47 0.04 -5.05
C GLN A 128 -19.06 1.23 -4.19
N GLN A 129 -17.76 1.36 -3.82
CA GLN A 129 -17.26 2.46 -2.99
C GLN A 129 -17.34 3.80 -3.73
N VAL A 130 -17.00 3.84 -5.01
CA VAL A 130 -17.18 5.02 -5.86
C VAL A 130 -18.66 5.46 -5.84
N GLY A 131 -19.59 4.54 -6.10
CA GLY A 131 -21.02 4.83 -6.06
C GLY A 131 -21.50 5.31 -4.68
N ASN A 132 -20.97 4.75 -3.59
CA ASN A 132 -21.31 5.18 -2.23
C ASN A 132 -20.84 6.61 -1.94
N LEU A 133 -19.62 6.97 -2.35
CA LEU A 133 -19.07 8.32 -2.15
C LEU A 133 -19.84 9.37 -2.97
N VAL A 134 -20.15 9.07 -4.23
CA VAL A 134 -20.97 9.96 -5.08
C VAL A 134 -22.37 10.15 -4.46
N ARG A 135 -23.02 9.09 -4.01
CA ARG A 135 -24.32 9.19 -3.30
C ARG A 135 -24.24 9.93 -1.96
N ALA A 136 -23.09 9.91 -1.31
CA ALA A 136 -22.83 10.69 -0.09
C ALA A 136 -22.61 12.18 -0.37
N GLY A 137 -22.56 12.59 -1.65
CA GLY A 137 -22.39 13.96 -2.08
C GLY A 137 -20.93 14.38 -2.18
N ALA A 138 -20.03 13.48 -2.53
CA ALA A 138 -18.64 13.85 -2.81
C ALA A 138 -18.57 14.75 -4.06
N ASP A 139 -17.91 15.89 -3.92
CA ASP A 139 -17.70 16.87 -4.99
C ASP A 139 -16.53 16.48 -5.91
N GLY A 140 -15.70 15.54 -5.48
CA GLY A 140 -14.61 14.98 -6.26
C GLY A 140 -14.01 13.75 -5.60
N LEU A 141 -13.24 12.97 -6.38
CA LEU A 141 -12.75 11.64 -6.00
C LEU A 141 -11.24 11.50 -6.19
N LEU A 142 -10.56 10.94 -5.18
CA LEU A 142 -9.21 10.38 -5.27
C LEU A 142 -9.34 8.87 -5.46
N LEU A 143 -8.83 8.33 -6.55
CA LEU A 143 -9.12 6.96 -6.96
C LEU A 143 -7.85 6.12 -7.10
N THR A 144 -7.80 5.01 -6.37
CA THR A 144 -6.85 3.93 -6.61
C THR A 144 -7.62 2.69 -7.09
N PRO A 145 -7.89 2.58 -8.39
CA PRO A 145 -8.62 1.43 -8.93
C PRO A 145 -7.92 0.10 -8.64
N SER A 146 -8.72 -0.93 -8.40
CA SER A 146 -8.27 -2.30 -8.16
C SER A 146 -8.25 -3.10 -9.47
N TRP A 147 -7.50 -2.59 -10.46
CA TRP A 147 -7.32 -3.26 -11.74
C TRP A 147 -6.46 -4.52 -11.59
N GLU A 148 -6.51 -5.40 -12.57
CA GLU A 148 -5.52 -6.48 -12.70
C GLU A 148 -4.12 -5.89 -13.02
N PRO A 149 -3.02 -6.56 -12.70
CA PRO A 149 -1.65 -6.05 -12.90
C PRO A 149 -1.30 -5.73 -14.35
N GLY A 150 -1.99 -6.29 -15.32
CA GLY A 150 -1.86 -5.92 -16.73
C GLY A 150 -2.37 -4.52 -17.06
N GLY A 151 -2.97 -3.84 -16.10
CA GLY A 151 -3.60 -2.53 -16.26
C GLY A 151 -5.11 -2.62 -16.52
N PRO A 152 -5.77 -1.46 -16.67
CA PRO A 152 -7.22 -1.41 -16.90
C PRO A 152 -7.62 -1.98 -18.25
N THR A 153 -8.77 -2.63 -18.27
CA THR A 153 -9.50 -2.96 -19.50
C THR A 153 -10.10 -1.70 -20.14
N GLY A 154 -10.47 -1.79 -21.42
CA GLY A 154 -11.17 -0.69 -22.09
C GLY A 154 -12.47 -0.28 -21.36
N ALA A 155 -13.24 -1.26 -20.86
CA ALA A 155 -14.46 -1.01 -20.10
C ALA A 155 -14.20 -0.22 -18.79
N GLU A 156 -13.17 -0.59 -18.03
CA GLU A 156 -12.79 0.12 -16.81
C GLU A 156 -12.31 1.55 -17.09
N CYS A 157 -11.58 1.76 -18.19
CA CYS A 157 -11.22 3.11 -18.63
C CYS A 157 -12.46 3.94 -19.00
N GLU A 158 -13.44 3.34 -19.67
CA GLU A 158 -14.70 4.01 -20.00
C GLU A 158 -15.54 4.34 -18.77
N GLU A 159 -15.57 3.46 -17.76
CA GLU A 159 -16.25 3.75 -16.48
C GLU A 159 -15.66 4.97 -15.80
N LEU A 160 -14.32 5.08 -15.74
CA LEU A 160 -13.65 6.25 -15.20
C LEU A 160 -13.96 7.52 -16.00
N ALA A 161 -14.00 7.42 -17.33
CA ALA A 161 -14.31 8.55 -18.21
C ALA A 161 -15.76 9.04 -18.08
N ARG A 162 -16.69 8.18 -17.62
CA ARG A 162 -18.11 8.52 -17.37
C ARG A 162 -18.39 9.12 -16.01
N LEU A 163 -17.40 9.25 -15.14
CA LEU A 163 -17.59 9.88 -13.82
C LEU A 163 -18.13 11.31 -13.98
N GLN A 164 -19.20 11.63 -13.24
CA GLN A 164 -19.84 12.94 -13.30
C GLN A 164 -19.21 13.95 -12.32
N VAL A 165 -18.27 13.50 -11.52
CA VAL A 165 -17.53 14.35 -10.57
C VAL A 165 -16.05 14.34 -10.93
N PRO A 166 -15.31 15.43 -10.67
CA PRO A 166 -13.87 15.47 -10.85
C PRO A 166 -13.16 14.31 -10.16
N ALA A 167 -12.17 13.73 -10.83
CA ALA A 167 -11.40 12.64 -10.26
C ALA A 167 -9.90 12.81 -10.53
N VAL A 168 -9.09 12.34 -9.58
CA VAL A 168 -7.63 12.23 -9.67
C VAL A 168 -7.25 10.77 -9.45
N LEU A 169 -6.51 10.18 -10.38
CA LEU A 169 -5.92 8.86 -10.21
C LEU A 169 -4.76 8.94 -9.22
N LEU A 170 -4.72 7.99 -8.30
CA LEU A 170 -3.73 7.92 -7.23
C LEU A 170 -2.97 6.61 -7.33
N GLU A 171 -1.64 6.70 -7.46
CA GLU A 171 -0.76 5.52 -7.57
C GLU A 171 -1.20 4.51 -8.66
N ARG A 172 -1.82 5.01 -9.71
CA ARG A 172 -2.24 4.20 -10.85
C ARG A 172 -1.93 4.91 -12.15
N ARG A 173 -1.55 4.13 -13.14
CA ARG A 173 -1.29 4.60 -14.50
C ARG A 173 -2.24 3.91 -15.46
N VAL A 174 -2.69 4.63 -16.45
CA VAL A 174 -3.44 4.06 -17.58
C VAL A 174 -2.56 4.03 -18.82
N PRO A 175 -2.73 3.05 -19.70
CA PRO A 175 -1.99 3.00 -20.97
C PRO A 175 -2.17 4.28 -21.77
N VAL A 176 -1.11 4.70 -22.45
CA VAL A 176 -1.16 5.85 -23.36
C VAL A 176 -2.20 5.62 -24.46
N GLY A 177 -3.02 6.63 -24.72
CA GLY A 177 -4.10 6.56 -25.73
C GLY A 177 -5.42 6.03 -25.21
N SER A 178 -5.52 5.55 -23.96
CA SER A 178 -6.80 5.17 -23.37
C SER A 178 -7.59 6.38 -22.86
N LEU A 179 -8.92 6.25 -22.73
CA LEU A 179 -9.80 7.33 -22.25
C LEU A 179 -9.42 7.79 -20.83
N GLY A 180 -8.92 6.90 -19.99
CA GLY A 180 -8.46 7.21 -18.63
C GLY A 180 -7.27 8.16 -18.55
N THR A 181 -6.53 8.39 -19.66
CA THR A 181 -5.43 9.36 -19.71
C THR A 181 -5.89 10.82 -19.59
N GLN A 182 -7.18 11.08 -19.72
CA GLN A 182 -7.77 12.40 -19.57
C GLN A 182 -8.03 12.81 -18.09
N LEU A 183 -7.70 11.96 -17.13
CA LEU A 183 -7.77 12.28 -15.71
C LEU A 183 -6.46 12.89 -15.22
N ASP A 184 -6.55 13.74 -14.19
CA ASP A 184 -5.38 14.10 -13.41
C ASP A 184 -4.83 12.86 -12.71
N ARG A 185 -3.52 12.84 -12.49
CA ARG A 185 -2.84 11.73 -11.82
C ARG A 185 -1.78 12.25 -10.87
N VAL A 186 -1.69 11.61 -9.69
CA VAL A 186 -0.60 11.82 -8.74
C VAL A 186 -0.11 10.47 -8.25
N GLY A 187 1.19 10.29 -8.18
CA GLY A 187 1.80 9.06 -7.69
C GLY A 187 3.30 9.19 -7.48
N SER A 188 3.91 8.10 -7.06
CA SER A 188 5.34 7.97 -6.89
C SER A 188 6.02 7.60 -8.21
N ASP A 189 7.21 8.14 -8.46
CA ASP A 189 8.08 7.67 -9.54
C ASP A 189 8.82 6.41 -9.11
N HIS A 190 8.11 5.28 -9.21
CA HIS A 190 8.66 3.99 -8.84
C HIS A 190 9.81 3.53 -9.77
N ALA A 191 9.84 4.00 -11.02
CA ALA A 191 10.93 3.66 -11.92
C ALA A 191 12.22 4.34 -11.47
N GLU A 192 12.16 5.63 -11.16
CA GLU A 192 13.32 6.34 -10.60
C GLU A 192 13.74 5.77 -9.25
N GLY A 193 12.78 5.32 -8.42
CA GLY A 193 13.07 4.64 -7.16
C GLY A 193 13.90 3.37 -7.33
N ALA A 194 13.55 2.50 -8.26
CA ALA A 194 14.32 1.30 -8.57
C ALA A 194 15.70 1.65 -9.15
N ALA A 195 15.75 2.63 -10.06
CA ALA A 195 17.01 3.10 -10.62
C ALA A 195 17.96 3.69 -9.56
N MET A 196 17.41 4.40 -8.57
CA MET A 196 18.16 4.92 -7.42
C MET A 196 18.78 3.81 -6.58
N ALA A 197 18.02 2.73 -6.29
CA ALA A 197 18.56 1.58 -5.57
C ALA A 197 19.69 0.89 -6.32
N VAL A 198 19.54 0.69 -7.64
CA VAL A 198 20.58 0.09 -8.48
C VAL A 198 21.84 0.97 -8.50
N ARG A 199 21.69 2.29 -8.73
CA ARG A 199 22.83 3.22 -8.71
C ARG A 199 23.56 3.20 -7.37
N HIS A 200 22.82 3.14 -6.27
CA HIS A 200 23.40 3.05 -4.93
C HIS A 200 24.23 1.77 -4.75
N LEU A 201 23.66 0.61 -5.06
CA LEU A 201 24.37 -0.68 -4.94
C LEU A 201 25.57 -0.72 -5.89
N ALA A 202 25.44 -0.25 -7.12
CA ALA A 202 26.55 -0.18 -8.07
C ALA A 202 27.67 0.76 -7.57
N GLY A 203 27.33 1.88 -6.93
CA GLY A 203 28.28 2.78 -6.29
C GLY A 203 29.05 2.15 -5.13
N LEU A 204 28.50 1.12 -4.49
CA LEU A 204 29.18 0.28 -3.47
C LEU A 204 30.00 -0.85 -4.08
N GLY A 205 30.11 -0.92 -5.40
CA GLY A 205 30.92 -1.91 -6.13
C GLY A 205 30.18 -3.17 -6.55
N HIS A 206 28.88 -3.28 -6.33
CA HIS A 206 28.10 -4.42 -6.79
C HIS A 206 27.86 -4.34 -8.30
N ARG A 207 28.28 -5.37 -9.03
CA ARG A 207 28.18 -5.42 -10.50
C ARG A 207 27.03 -6.31 -10.98
N ARG A 208 26.58 -7.27 -10.16
CA ARG A 208 25.42 -8.12 -10.39
C ARG A 208 24.45 -7.91 -9.22
N ILE A 209 23.28 -7.41 -9.53
CA ILE A 209 22.26 -7.01 -8.56
C ILE A 209 21.00 -7.79 -8.89
N ALA A 210 20.52 -8.61 -7.97
CA ALA A 210 19.26 -9.31 -8.16
C ALA A 210 18.06 -8.37 -7.99
N LEU A 211 16.98 -8.61 -8.71
CA LEU A 211 15.71 -7.93 -8.58
C LEU A 211 14.64 -8.94 -8.15
N LEU A 212 14.14 -8.80 -6.94
CA LEU A 212 13.06 -9.65 -6.41
C LEU A 212 11.80 -8.80 -6.28
N LEU A 213 10.77 -9.14 -7.03
CA LEU A 213 9.52 -8.41 -7.10
C LEU A 213 8.34 -9.31 -6.77
N ARG A 214 7.39 -8.73 -6.05
CA ARG A 214 6.04 -9.30 -5.90
C ARG A 214 5.17 -8.78 -7.02
N ALA A 215 4.29 -9.62 -7.57
CA ALA A 215 3.26 -9.20 -8.50
C ALA A 215 2.41 -8.06 -7.89
N SER A 216 2.43 -6.90 -8.52
CA SER A 216 1.77 -5.70 -8.03
C SER A 216 1.60 -4.67 -9.15
N HIS A 217 0.80 -3.64 -8.89
CA HIS A 217 0.70 -2.51 -9.83
C HIS A 217 1.99 -1.69 -9.94
N THR A 218 2.90 -1.82 -8.98
CA THR A 218 4.20 -1.12 -8.95
C THR A 218 5.27 -1.87 -9.74
N GLU A 219 5.15 -3.19 -9.84
CA GLU A 219 6.14 -4.08 -10.48
C GLU A 219 6.61 -3.62 -11.85
N PRO A 220 5.73 -3.27 -12.83
CA PRO A 220 6.19 -2.86 -14.16
C PRO A 220 7.10 -1.63 -14.14
N ALA A 221 6.83 -0.67 -13.25
CA ALA A 221 7.65 0.52 -13.10
C ALA A 221 9.01 0.20 -12.45
N LEU A 222 9.02 -0.68 -11.45
CA LEU A 222 10.26 -1.12 -10.80
C LEU A 222 11.16 -1.87 -11.79
N ARG A 223 10.61 -2.77 -12.60
CA ARG A 223 11.37 -3.46 -13.67
C ARG A 223 11.96 -2.48 -14.67
N LEU A 224 11.14 -1.52 -15.11
CA LEU A 224 11.59 -0.49 -16.07
C LEU A 224 12.78 0.30 -15.52
N GLY A 225 12.68 0.79 -14.29
CA GLY A 225 13.73 1.58 -13.65
C GLY A 225 15.00 0.77 -13.38
N TYR A 226 14.84 -0.48 -12.90
CA TYR A 226 15.95 -1.39 -12.72
C TYR A 226 16.69 -1.64 -14.03
N ALA A 227 16.01 -2.08 -15.09
CA ALA A 227 16.61 -2.37 -16.37
C ALA A 227 17.27 -1.11 -17.00
N ALA A 228 16.64 0.05 -16.88
CA ALA A 228 17.20 1.30 -17.36
C ALA A 228 18.53 1.66 -16.65
N ALA A 229 18.58 1.48 -15.33
CA ALA A 229 19.79 1.77 -14.56
C ALA A 229 20.90 0.74 -14.81
N MET A 230 20.58 -0.56 -14.88
CA MET A 230 21.54 -1.61 -15.20
C MET A 230 22.19 -1.34 -16.56
N ARG A 231 21.38 -0.99 -17.57
CA ARG A 231 21.86 -0.66 -18.91
C ARG A 231 22.70 0.61 -18.93
N ALA A 232 22.29 1.67 -18.24
CA ALA A 232 23.03 2.94 -18.18
C ALA A 232 24.38 2.79 -17.49
N LEU A 233 24.53 1.81 -16.60
CA LEU A 233 25.76 1.50 -15.88
C LEU A 233 26.56 0.36 -16.53
N GLU A 234 26.14 -0.12 -17.70
CA GLU A 234 26.75 -1.25 -18.42
C GLU A 234 26.88 -2.50 -17.54
N LEU A 235 25.88 -2.76 -16.69
CA LEU A 235 25.82 -3.91 -15.82
C LEU A 235 24.98 -5.03 -16.47
N PRO A 236 25.32 -6.31 -16.22
CA PRO A 236 24.52 -7.42 -16.73
C PRO A 236 23.13 -7.43 -16.10
N GLU A 237 22.08 -7.49 -16.92
CA GLU A 237 20.71 -7.67 -16.46
C GLU A 237 20.51 -9.17 -16.08
N ASP A 238 20.69 -9.50 -14.82
CA ASP A 238 20.36 -10.82 -14.30
C ASP A 238 18.86 -10.80 -13.91
N ASP A 239 18.06 -11.30 -14.79
CA ASP A 239 16.62 -11.45 -14.59
C ASP A 239 16.34 -12.65 -13.67
N LEU A 240 16.54 -12.49 -12.36
CA LEU A 240 15.88 -13.31 -11.38
C LEU A 240 14.42 -12.84 -11.37
N ARG A 241 13.66 -13.35 -12.34
CA ARG A 241 12.23 -13.09 -12.42
C ARG A 241 11.58 -13.77 -11.23
N GLY A 242 11.16 -12.97 -10.26
CA GLY A 242 10.09 -13.38 -9.37
C GLY A 242 8.94 -13.87 -10.25
N GLY A 243 8.60 -15.16 -10.16
CA GLY A 243 7.63 -15.81 -11.03
C GLY A 243 6.33 -15.01 -11.10
N GLY A 244 5.77 -14.93 -12.29
CA GLY A 244 4.49 -14.28 -12.51
C GLY A 244 3.38 -15.02 -11.77
N ALA A 245 3.07 -14.58 -10.56
CA ALA A 245 1.94 -15.07 -9.81
C ALA A 245 0.83 -14.01 -9.76
N HIS A 246 -0.37 -14.50 -9.60
CA HIS A 246 -1.60 -13.75 -9.72
C HIS A 246 -1.67 -12.55 -8.76
N PRO A 247 -2.10 -11.39 -9.25
CA PRO A 247 -2.33 -10.21 -8.45
C PRO A 247 -3.45 -10.43 -7.44
N GLY A 248 -3.23 -9.97 -6.24
CA GLY A 248 -4.25 -9.94 -5.20
C GLY A 248 -4.23 -11.09 -4.20
N THR A 249 -3.45 -12.14 -4.39
CA THR A 249 -3.39 -13.27 -3.42
C THR A 249 -2.36 -13.07 -2.32
N GLY A 250 -1.39 -12.16 -2.49
CA GLY A 250 -0.36 -11.87 -1.47
C GLY A 250 0.39 -13.11 -0.97
N ARG A 251 0.46 -14.16 -1.80
CA ARG A 251 0.98 -15.46 -1.37
C ARG A 251 2.49 -15.42 -1.32
N THR A 252 3.03 -15.86 -0.22
CA THR A 252 4.46 -16.11 0.01
C THR A 252 5.04 -17.22 -0.89
N GLU A 253 4.18 -17.92 -1.65
CA GLU A 253 4.54 -19.08 -2.47
C GLU A 253 5.56 -18.73 -3.57
N ASP A 254 5.49 -17.53 -4.16
CA ASP A 254 6.41 -17.13 -5.22
C ASP A 254 7.85 -16.94 -4.73
N PHE A 255 7.99 -16.44 -3.51
CA PHE A 255 9.29 -16.27 -2.88
C PHE A 255 9.91 -17.63 -2.50
N GLU A 256 9.08 -18.61 -2.12
CA GLU A 256 9.52 -19.97 -1.78
C GLU A 256 10.13 -20.71 -2.98
N GLU A 257 9.58 -20.50 -4.17
CA GLU A 257 10.08 -21.14 -5.40
C GLU A 257 11.40 -20.52 -5.89
N GLU A 258 11.61 -19.23 -5.63
CA GLU A 258 12.80 -18.52 -6.14
C GLU A 258 13.98 -18.51 -5.19
N PHE A 259 13.75 -18.66 -3.90
CA PHE A 259 14.80 -18.62 -2.91
C PHE A 259 15.92 -19.66 -3.16
N PRO A 260 15.66 -20.93 -3.53
CA PRO A 260 16.72 -21.89 -3.82
C PRO A 260 17.63 -21.45 -4.97
N ARG A 261 17.07 -20.81 -6.01
CA ARG A 261 17.85 -20.27 -7.13
C ARG A 261 18.70 -19.08 -6.70
N LEU A 262 18.13 -18.16 -5.97
CA LEU A 262 18.87 -17.04 -5.42
C LEU A 262 19.99 -17.51 -4.50
N LEU A 263 19.72 -18.47 -3.62
CA LEU A 263 20.70 -19.05 -2.71
C LEU A 263 21.90 -19.65 -3.47
N ALA A 264 21.63 -20.40 -4.54
CA ALA A 264 22.69 -20.97 -5.37
C ALA A 264 23.58 -19.88 -6.01
N LEU A 265 23.00 -18.78 -6.49
CA LEU A 265 23.74 -17.64 -7.05
C LEU A 265 24.54 -16.87 -6.00
N ILE A 266 24.05 -16.80 -4.77
CA ILE A 266 24.79 -16.21 -3.65
C ILE A 266 25.96 -17.11 -3.27
N GLN A 267 25.73 -18.39 -3.14
CA GLN A 267 26.77 -19.40 -2.76
C GLN A 267 27.87 -19.51 -3.83
N SER A 268 27.52 -19.39 -5.12
CA SER A 268 28.53 -19.36 -6.20
C SER A 268 29.29 -18.02 -6.24
N GLY A 269 28.84 -17.01 -5.48
CA GLY A 269 29.43 -15.68 -5.49
C GLY A 269 29.06 -14.83 -6.72
N GLU A 270 28.14 -15.34 -7.55
CA GLU A 270 27.69 -14.64 -8.76
C GLU A 270 26.87 -13.38 -8.43
N VAL A 271 26.00 -13.44 -7.42
CA VAL A 271 25.17 -12.32 -6.97
C VAL A 271 25.48 -12.00 -5.51
N ARG A 272 25.73 -10.73 -5.21
CA ARG A 272 26.04 -10.26 -3.86
C ARG A 272 25.20 -9.10 -3.39
N ALA A 273 24.20 -8.70 -4.18
CA ALA A 273 23.28 -7.63 -3.81
C ALA A 273 21.90 -7.84 -4.42
N ALA A 274 20.87 -7.33 -3.77
CA ALA A 274 19.51 -7.34 -4.30
C ALA A 274 18.74 -6.05 -3.98
N LEU A 275 17.82 -5.72 -4.89
CA LEU A 275 16.66 -4.86 -4.64
C LEU A 275 15.44 -5.75 -4.45
N VAL A 276 14.74 -5.59 -3.34
CA VAL A 276 13.57 -6.41 -2.98
C VAL A 276 12.36 -5.52 -2.74
N HIS A 277 11.27 -5.80 -3.40
CA HIS A 277 9.95 -5.21 -3.18
C HIS A 277 9.01 -6.34 -2.68
N THR A 278 8.56 -6.24 -1.46
CA THR A 278 8.41 -5.15 -0.48
C THR A 278 9.37 -5.27 0.72
N ASP A 279 9.25 -4.38 1.73
CA ASP A 279 9.96 -4.54 3.01
C ASP A 279 9.62 -5.87 3.68
N THR A 280 8.38 -6.34 3.61
CA THR A 280 7.97 -7.63 4.17
C THR A 280 8.76 -8.78 3.53
N ASP A 281 8.92 -8.76 2.21
CA ASP A 281 9.68 -9.77 1.49
C ASP A 281 11.18 -9.65 1.79
N ALA A 282 11.68 -8.43 1.95
CA ALA A 282 13.07 -8.18 2.35
C ALA A 282 13.37 -8.70 3.77
N VAL A 283 12.46 -8.54 4.72
CA VAL A 283 12.58 -9.08 6.09
C VAL A 283 12.56 -10.62 6.05
N ASN A 284 11.65 -11.22 5.28
CA ASN A 284 11.60 -12.67 5.10
C ASN A 284 12.92 -13.20 4.48
N LEU A 285 13.43 -12.50 3.45
CA LEU A 285 14.72 -12.84 2.84
C LEU A 285 15.86 -12.77 3.86
N LEU A 286 15.92 -11.71 4.66
CA LEU A 286 16.92 -11.52 5.71
C LEU A 286 16.95 -12.71 6.67
N GLN A 287 15.80 -13.16 7.16
CA GLN A 287 15.69 -14.29 8.09
C GLN A 287 16.13 -15.60 7.43
N ARG A 288 15.79 -15.84 6.17
CA ARG A 288 16.20 -17.04 5.43
C ARG A 288 17.70 -17.07 5.15
N LEU A 289 18.29 -15.93 4.75
CA LEU A 289 19.72 -15.82 4.56
C LEU A 289 20.48 -16.09 5.86
N ALA A 290 19.99 -15.56 6.99
CA ALA A 290 20.56 -15.83 8.31
C ALA A 290 20.52 -17.33 8.68
N ALA A 291 19.42 -18.03 8.34
CA ALA A 291 19.30 -19.48 8.57
C ALA A 291 20.32 -20.29 7.74
N GLU A 292 20.70 -19.80 6.55
CA GLU A 292 21.75 -20.38 5.69
C GLU A 292 23.17 -19.90 6.05
N GLY A 293 23.33 -19.12 7.14
CA GLY A 293 24.62 -18.59 7.58
C GLY A 293 25.16 -17.43 6.75
N ILE A 294 24.35 -16.84 5.88
CA ILE A 294 24.70 -15.69 5.04
C ILE A 294 24.42 -14.40 5.81
N ARG A 295 25.46 -13.60 6.00
CA ARG A 295 25.37 -12.37 6.78
C ARG A 295 25.06 -11.18 5.88
N VAL A 296 24.07 -10.38 6.29
CA VAL A 296 23.75 -9.10 5.65
C VAL A 296 24.31 -7.98 6.56
N PRO A 297 25.11 -7.07 6.05
CA PRO A 297 25.55 -6.86 4.65
C PRO A 297 26.88 -7.53 4.26
N GLN A 298 27.56 -8.29 5.14
CA GLN A 298 28.93 -8.72 4.93
C GLN A 298 29.09 -9.67 3.73
N ASP A 299 28.17 -10.58 3.55
CA ASP A 299 28.17 -11.59 2.49
C ASP A 299 27.20 -11.24 1.37
N PHE A 300 26.10 -10.51 1.71
CA PHE A 300 25.05 -10.10 0.76
C PHE A 300 24.46 -8.74 1.14
N ALA A 301 24.45 -7.79 0.21
CA ALA A 301 23.88 -6.46 0.39
C ALA A 301 22.40 -6.44 0.01
N LEU A 302 21.57 -5.71 0.78
CA LEU A 302 20.13 -5.67 0.57
C LEU A 302 19.60 -4.24 0.58
N VAL A 303 18.79 -3.91 -0.43
CA VAL A 303 17.96 -2.70 -0.46
C VAL A 303 16.50 -3.13 -0.56
N SER A 304 15.66 -2.63 0.33
CA SER A 304 14.21 -2.86 0.30
C SER A 304 13.45 -1.71 -0.37
N TYR A 305 12.15 -1.88 -0.50
CA TYR A 305 11.24 -0.89 -1.08
C TYR A 305 10.02 -0.69 -0.18
N ASP A 306 9.54 0.54 -0.06
CA ASP A 306 8.41 1.11 0.68
C ASP A 306 8.78 1.84 1.98
N ASP A 307 9.80 1.41 2.72
CA ASP A 307 10.23 1.99 4.01
C ASP A 307 9.12 2.04 5.09
N GLU A 308 8.36 0.93 5.21
CA GLU A 308 7.34 0.76 6.25
C GLU A 308 7.87 -0.04 7.44
N LEU A 309 8.62 -1.10 7.17
CA LEU A 309 9.19 -2.02 8.17
C LEU A 309 10.71 -2.00 8.19
N ALA A 310 11.34 -1.35 7.20
CA ALA A 310 12.77 -1.41 6.96
C ALA A 310 13.62 -0.98 8.18
N ALA A 311 13.18 0.01 8.93
CA ALA A 311 13.92 0.56 10.07
C ALA A 311 13.92 -0.37 11.30
N VAL A 312 12.94 -1.29 11.41
CA VAL A 312 12.75 -2.15 12.59
C VAL A 312 13.11 -3.62 12.33
N ALA A 313 13.67 -3.93 11.16
CA ALA A 313 14.19 -5.25 10.84
C ALA A 313 15.42 -5.60 11.71
N ASP A 314 15.73 -6.89 11.89
CA ASP A 314 16.88 -7.40 12.67
C ASP A 314 18.21 -6.77 12.22
N VAL A 315 18.37 -6.57 10.91
CA VAL A 315 19.36 -5.66 10.33
C VAL A 315 18.59 -4.52 9.69
N PRO A 316 18.72 -3.26 10.17
CA PRO A 316 18.01 -2.12 9.60
C PRO A 316 18.22 -2.01 8.08
N LEU A 317 17.15 -2.12 7.31
CA LEU A 317 17.22 -2.19 5.86
C LEU A 317 17.38 -0.80 5.25
N THR A 318 18.35 -0.66 4.36
CA THR A 318 18.39 0.43 3.41
C THR A 318 17.17 0.30 2.51
N ALA A 319 16.39 1.36 2.36
CA ALA A 319 15.11 1.29 1.66
C ALA A 319 14.90 2.48 0.72
N VAL A 320 14.28 2.21 -0.42
CA VAL A 320 13.64 3.25 -1.23
C VAL A 320 12.32 3.62 -0.56
N ALA A 321 12.14 4.89 -0.26
CA ALA A 321 11.02 5.43 0.50
C ALA A 321 10.17 6.35 -0.39
N PRO A 322 9.07 5.86 -0.99
CA PRO A 322 8.08 6.72 -1.64
C PRO A 322 7.52 7.75 -0.66
N LEU A 323 7.34 8.99 -1.12
CA LEU A 323 6.87 10.10 -0.28
C LEU A 323 5.35 10.06 -0.09
N LYS A 324 4.84 9.00 0.53
CA LYS A 324 3.41 8.65 0.66
C LYS A 324 2.55 9.80 1.17
N HIS A 325 2.98 10.49 2.22
CA HIS A 325 2.27 11.65 2.75
C HIS A 325 2.17 12.78 1.70
N ALA A 326 3.28 13.12 1.06
CA ALA A 326 3.32 14.15 0.03
C ALA A 326 2.48 13.78 -1.20
N VAL A 327 2.43 12.48 -1.58
CA VAL A 327 1.55 11.98 -2.64
C VAL A 327 0.08 12.23 -2.30
N GLY A 328 -0.34 11.90 -1.08
CA GLY A 328 -1.70 12.13 -0.62
C GLY A 328 -2.07 13.62 -0.58
N GLU A 329 -1.16 14.43 -0.08
CA GLU A 329 -1.31 15.89 -0.03
C GLU A 329 -1.41 16.49 -1.44
N ALA A 330 -0.50 16.14 -2.34
CA ALA A 330 -0.51 16.62 -3.72
C ALA A 330 -1.78 16.19 -4.46
N ALA A 331 -2.26 14.96 -4.25
CA ALA A 331 -3.48 14.46 -4.86
C ALA A 331 -4.72 15.21 -4.40
N ALA A 332 -4.85 15.47 -3.09
CA ALA A 332 -5.97 16.23 -2.55
C ALA A 332 -5.95 17.68 -3.05
N ASN A 333 -4.79 18.33 -3.07
CA ASN A 333 -4.63 19.69 -3.60
C ASN A 333 -4.95 19.73 -5.09
N GLN A 334 -4.51 18.75 -5.90
CA GLN A 334 -4.84 18.67 -7.31
C GLN A 334 -6.35 18.51 -7.54
N LEU A 335 -7.02 17.70 -6.71
CA LEU A 335 -8.47 17.52 -6.78
C LEU A 335 -9.22 18.80 -6.42
N LEU A 336 -8.80 19.50 -5.37
CA LEU A 336 -9.40 20.79 -4.99
C LEU A 336 -9.27 21.85 -6.09
N LEU A 337 -8.11 21.91 -6.74
CA LEU A 337 -7.90 22.78 -7.89
C LEU A 337 -8.79 22.40 -9.07
N ARG A 338 -9.03 21.11 -9.30
CA ARG A 338 -9.93 20.62 -10.36
C ARG A 338 -11.40 20.91 -10.05
N ILE A 339 -11.81 20.83 -8.78
CA ILE A 339 -13.17 21.20 -8.35
C ILE A 339 -13.39 22.71 -8.55
N ALA A 340 -12.42 23.54 -8.19
CA ALA A 340 -12.51 24.99 -8.33
C ALA A 340 -12.51 25.45 -9.80
N ASP A 341 -11.73 24.77 -10.66
CA ASP A 341 -11.66 25.05 -12.10
C ASP A 341 -11.71 23.75 -12.91
N PRO A 342 -12.91 23.30 -13.32
CA PRO A 342 -13.07 22.10 -14.16
C PRO A 342 -12.39 22.20 -15.54
N ALA A 343 -12.15 23.39 -16.06
CA ALA A 343 -11.52 23.62 -17.36
C ALA A 343 -9.98 23.61 -17.29
N ARG A 344 -9.41 23.59 -16.09
CA ARG A 344 -7.96 23.53 -15.88
C ARG A 344 -7.30 22.40 -16.70
N GLN A 345 -6.10 22.64 -17.19
CA GLN A 345 -5.32 21.62 -17.91
C GLN A 345 -5.11 20.38 -17.04
N ARG A 346 -5.17 19.19 -17.67
CA ARG A 346 -4.88 17.92 -16.99
C ARG A 346 -3.40 17.83 -16.65
N THR A 347 -3.11 17.31 -15.48
CA THR A 347 -1.75 17.27 -14.95
C THR A 347 -1.44 15.88 -14.40
N HIS A 348 -0.25 15.37 -14.75
CA HIS A 348 0.31 14.18 -14.14
C HIS A 348 1.51 14.60 -13.26
N ILE A 349 1.44 14.27 -11.99
CA ILE A 349 2.45 14.59 -10.99
C ILE A 349 3.08 13.28 -10.51
N GLU A 350 4.40 13.20 -10.57
CA GLU A 350 5.17 12.09 -10.04
C GLU A 350 6.17 12.63 -9.02
N LEU A 351 6.12 12.09 -7.81
CA LEU A 351 7.03 12.46 -6.74
C LEU A 351 8.19 11.49 -6.70
N LEU A 352 9.41 12.04 -6.71
CA LEU A 352 10.61 11.23 -6.57
C LEU A 352 10.68 10.63 -5.16
N PRO A 353 10.97 9.33 -5.03
CA PRO A 353 11.22 8.71 -3.73
C PRO A 353 12.56 9.15 -3.16
N GLU A 354 12.80 8.85 -1.89
CA GLU A 354 14.08 9.03 -1.23
C GLU A 354 14.75 7.68 -0.99
N LEU A 355 16.09 7.66 -0.89
CA LEU A 355 16.83 6.51 -0.41
C LEU A 355 17.23 6.71 1.05
N LYS A 356 16.72 5.86 1.93
CA LYS A 356 17.06 5.83 3.36
C LYS A 356 18.18 4.82 3.58
N VAL A 357 19.42 5.29 3.60
CA VAL A 357 20.59 4.42 3.79
C VAL A 357 20.69 3.98 5.26
N ARG A 358 20.73 2.65 5.48
CA ARG A 358 20.89 1.98 6.77
C ARG A 358 21.98 0.90 6.69
N ASP A 359 21.87 -0.15 7.45
CA ASP A 359 22.96 -1.10 7.66
C ASP A 359 23.04 -2.18 6.57
N SER A 360 21.92 -2.58 5.95
CA SER A 360 21.81 -3.76 5.09
C SER A 360 22.53 -3.67 3.74
N CYS A 361 22.89 -2.48 3.26
CA CYS A 361 23.60 -2.30 1.98
C CYS A 361 25.13 -2.28 2.11
N GLY A 362 25.66 -2.21 3.35
CA GLY A 362 27.10 -2.15 3.61
C GLY A 362 27.75 -0.78 3.45
N ALA A 363 27.01 0.29 3.12
CA ALA A 363 27.56 1.63 2.95
C ALA A 363 28.32 2.13 4.20
N ARG A 364 27.81 1.83 5.40
CA ARG A 364 28.46 2.20 6.66
C ARG A 364 29.77 1.45 6.91
N LEU A 365 29.84 0.17 6.48
CA LEU A 365 31.07 -0.60 6.57
C LEU A 365 32.17 -0.09 5.64
N ALA A 366 31.80 0.48 4.49
CA ALA A 366 32.73 1.10 3.56
C ALA A 366 33.30 2.41 4.12
N SER A 367 32.47 3.22 4.78
CA SER A 367 32.90 4.48 5.43
C SER A 367 33.92 4.25 6.54
N ASP A 368 33.75 3.16 7.34
CA ASP A 368 34.66 2.81 8.44
C ASP A 368 36.01 2.25 7.96
N ARG A 369 36.09 1.80 6.70
CA ARG A 369 37.34 1.29 6.09
C ARG A 369 38.11 2.34 5.30
N GLY A 370 37.62 3.56 5.21
CA GLY A 370 38.31 4.69 4.56
C GLY A 370 38.45 4.53 3.04
N LEU A 371 37.52 3.84 2.39
CA LEU A 371 37.44 3.67 0.92
C LEU A 371 36.51 4.71 0.31
#